data_d30ad0435964dde1d16fc90dec99b209
#
_entry.id   d30ad0435964dde1d16fc90dec99b209
#
_cell.length_a   1.000
_cell.length_b   1.000
_cell.length_c   1.000
_cell.angle_alpha   90.00
_cell.angle_beta   90.00
_cell.angle_gamma   90.00
#
_symmetry.space_group_name_H-M   'P 1'
#
loop_
_entity.id
_entity.type
_entity.pdbx_description
1 polymer ?
#
loop_
_entity_poly.entity_id
_entity_poly.type
_entity_poly.pdbx_seq_one_letter_code
_entity_poly.pdbx_strand_id
1 'polypeptide(L)'
;LTIACAESCTGGQIAKLLNEIPGASAYFQGGVVAYATQSKIDVLGVSENTINKNSVVSEQVALEMALGAKRLFKSDLAIATTGNAGPSKGDSDVEVGTVCLALVSKFGEKTFTFNFGQPREKVIDSAVNKVFEIIREEIIKNNSWKICITFFFFVILHSHFE
;
A
#
# COMPACT_ATOMS: atom_id res chain seq x y z
N LEU A 1 2.72 -14.01 -10.36
CA LEU A 1 1.90 -12.93 -9.83
C LEU A 1 2.55 -11.59 -10.13
N THR A 2 1.73 -10.68 -10.58
CA THR A 2 2.12 -9.29 -10.79
C THR A 2 1.54 -8.42 -9.66
N ILE A 3 2.24 -7.33 -9.34
CA ILE A 3 1.87 -6.42 -8.27
C ILE A 3 1.79 -4.98 -8.76
N ALA A 4 0.84 -4.22 -8.22
CA ALA A 4 0.75 -2.78 -8.34
C ALA A 4 0.61 -2.13 -6.96
N CYS A 5 0.87 -0.82 -6.85
CA CYS A 5 0.65 -0.09 -5.61
C CYS A 5 -0.08 1.23 -5.82
N ALA A 6 -0.80 1.67 -4.79
CA ALA A 6 -1.38 3.00 -4.69
C ALA A 6 -0.96 3.62 -3.35
N GLU A 7 -0.23 4.71 -3.41
CA GLU A 7 0.39 5.33 -2.25
C GLU A 7 -0.17 6.72 -1.99
N SER A 8 -0.34 7.04 -0.71
CA SER A 8 -0.62 8.39 -0.25
C SER A 8 0.47 8.84 0.72
N CYS A 9 0.35 8.55 2.00
CA CYS A 9 1.31 9.00 3.02
C CYS A 9 2.72 8.42 2.86
N THR A 10 2.90 7.29 2.18
CA THR A 10 4.20 6.65 1.92
C THR A 10 4.97 7.27 0.74
N GLY A 11 4.31 8.12 -0.05
CA GLY A 11 4.95 9.05 -0.99
C GLY A 11 5.78 8.43 -2.13
N GLY A 12 5.55 7.17 -2.49
CA GLY A 12 6.28 6.47 -3.54
C GLY A 12 7.37 5.52 -3.03
N GLN A 13 7.54 5.38 -1.71
CA GLN A 13 8.57 4.48 -1.15
C GLN A 13 8.30 3.01 -1.44
N ILE A 14 7.03 2.59 -1.48
CA ILE A 14 6.67 1.22 -1.84
C ILE A 14 7.03 0.94 -3.29
N ALA A 15 6.66 1.83 -4.21
CA ALA A 15 7.00 1.73 -5.62
C ALA A 15 8.52 1.70 -5.85
N LYS A 16 9.26 2.57 -5.12
CA LYS A 16 10.72 2.60 -5.16
C LYS A 16 11.31 1.24 -4.77
N LEU A 17 10.91 0.69 -3.63
CA LEU A 17 11.44 -0.59 -3.14
C LEU A 17 11.03 -1.77 -4.02
N LEU A 18 9.80 -1.79 -4.56
CA LEU A 18 9.38 -2.80 -5.52
C LEU A 18 10.21 -2.79 -6.81
N ASN A 19 10.71 -1.62 -7.22
CA ASN A 19 11.52 -1.45 -8.43
C ASN A 19 13.03 -1.53 -8.18
N GLU A 20 13.50 -1.55 -6.95
CA GLU A 20 14.93 -1.48 -6.61
C GLU A 20 15.72 -2.72 -7.07
N ILE A 21 15.03 -3.83 -7.27
CA ILE A 21 15.68 -5.10 -7.59
C ILE A 21 15.76 -5.29 -9.09
N PRO A 22 16.95 -5.63 -9.66
CA PRO A 22 17.07 -6.01 -11.07
C PRO A 22 16.07 -7.12 -11.44
N GLY A 23 15.33 -6.90 -12.52
CA GLY A 23 14.27 -7.83 -12.96
C GLY A 23 12.89 -7.52 -12.41
N ALA A 24 12.69 -6.37 -11.76
CA ALA A 24 11.40 -5.94 -11.23
C ALA A 24 10.28 -5.93 -12.28
N SER A 25 10.59 -5.70 -13.55
CA SER A 25 9.62 -5.75 -14.67
C SER A 25 8.89 -7.10 -14.82
N ALA A 26 9.42 -8.16 -14.23
CA ALA A 26 8.76 -9.47 -14.25
C ALA A 26 7.54 -9.54 -13.28
N TYR A 27 7.47 -8.67 -12.30
CA TYR A 27 6.41 -8.68 -11.29
C TYR A 27 5.76 -7.31 -11.03
N PHE A 28 6.50 -6.21 -11.06
CA PHE A 28 5.99 -4.88 -10.76
C PHE A 28 5.41 -4.23 -12.01
N GLN A 29 4.08 -3.98 -12.01
CA GLN A 29 3.37 -3.40 -13.15
C GLN A 29 3.33 -1.87 -13.09
N GLY A 30 3.46 -1.31 -11.90
CA GLY A 30 3.45 0.13 -11.69
C GLY A 30 2.81 0.57 -10.38
N GLY A 31 2.87 1.86 -10.12
CA GLY A 31 2.30 2.47 -8.92
C GLY A 31 1.79 3.88 -9.17
N VAL A 32 0.84 4.31 -8.35
CA VAL A 32 0.29 5.66 -8.33
C VAL A 32 0.56 6.29 -6.97
N VAL A 33 1.13 7.49 -6.96
CA VAL A 33 1.18 8.33 -5.76
C VAL A 33 0.00 9.30 -5.82
N ALA A 34 -1.12 8.91 -5.22
CA ALA A 34 -2.35 9.69 -5.14
C ALA A 34 -2.37 10.47 -3.81
N TYR A 35 -1.52 11.51 -3.70
CA TYR A 35 -1.33 12.24 -2.46
C TYR A 35 -2.54 13.12 -2.10
N ALA A 36 -3.01 13.93 -3.04
CA ALA A 36 -4.21 14.76 -2.86
C ALA A 36 -5.48 13.88 -2.87
N THR A 37 -6.50 14.31 -2.12
CA THR A 37 -7.81 13.63 -2.09
C THR A 37 -8.41 13.52 -3.50
N GLN A 38 -8.35 14.60 -4.28
CA GLN A 38 -8.85 14.60 -5.65
C GLN A 38 -8.16 13.58 -6.55
N SER A 39 -6.85 13.38 -6.39
CA SER A 39 -6.11 12.37 -7.17
C SER A 39 -6.58 10.92 -6.88
N LYS A 40 -7.05 10.64 -5.66
CA LYS A 40 -7.63 9.34 -5.32
C LYS A 40 -8.93 9.09 -6.11
N ILE A 41 -9.73 10.14 -6.28
CA ILE A 41 -11.00 10.10 -7.03
C ILE A 41 -10.71 9.96 -8.53
N ASP A 42 -9.95 10.89 -9.10
CA ASP A 42 -9.76 11.02 -10.53
C ASP A 42 -8.97 9.87 -11.15
N VAL A 43 -7.94 9.38 -10.44
CA VAL A 43 -7.01 8.38 -10.98
C VAL A 43 -7.38 6.97 -10.56
N LEU A 44 -7.74 6.78 -9.30
CA LEU A 44 -8.00 5.45 -8.73
C LEU A 44 -9.50 5.11 -8.68
N GLY A 45 -10.37 6.10 -8.90
CA GLY A 45 -11.82 5.92 -8.87
C GLY A 45 -12.38 5.71 -7.47
N VAL A 46 -11.73 6.27 -6.45
CA VAL A 46 -12.26 6.29 -5.08
C VAL A 46 -13.52 7.12 -5.06
N SER A 47 -14.57 6.62 -4.42
CA SER A 47 -15.85 7.32 -4.33
C SER A 47 -15.77 8.50 -3.37
N GLU A 48 -16.22 9.68 -3.82
CA GLU A 48 -16.40 10.84 -2.95
C GLU A 48 -17.30 10.51 -1.74
N ASN A 49 -18.34 9.73 -1.95
CA ASN A 49 -19.24 9.31 -0.88
C ASN A 49 -18.53 8.46 0.17
N THR A 50 -17.60 7.60 -0.25
CA THR A 50 -16.77 6.81 0.67
C THR A 50 -15.89 7.72 1.52
N ILE A 51 -15.25 8.70 0.90
CA ILE A 51 -14.40 9.68 1.60
C ILE A 51 -15.23 10.50 2.59
N ASN A 52 -16.36 11.03 2.16
CA ASN A 52 -17.23 11.87 2.99
C ASN A 52 -17.81 11.11 4.19
N LYS A 53 -18.08 9.81 4.02
CA LYS A 53 -18.67 8.97 5.07
C LYS A 53 -17.64 8.42 6.06
N ASN A 54 -16.43 8.11 5.59
CA ASN A 54 -15.46 7.32 6.38
C ASN A 54 -14.15 8.09 6.65
N SER A 55 -13.98 9.31 6.16
CA SER A 55 -12.72 10.05 6.08
C SER A 55 -11.78 9.52 4.99
N VAL A 56 -10.90 10.40 4.51
CA VAL A 56 -9.85 10.05 3.53
C VAL A 56 -8.83 9.05 4.08
N VAL A 57 -8.67 8.99 5.40
CA VAL A 57 -7.86 7.98 6.10
C VAL A 57 -8.79 6.94 6.71
N SER A 58 -9.11 5.93 5.94
CA SER A 58 -9.97 4.82 6.36
C SER A 58 -9.64 3.55 5.58
N GLU A 59 -10.02 2.42 6.12
CA GLU A 59 -9.87 1.12 5.46
C GLU A 59 -10.64 1.05 4.14
N GLN A 60 -11.83 1.68 4.10
CA GLN A 60 -12.67 1.73 2.92
C GLN A 60 -11.98 2.49 1.77
N VAL A 61 -11.37 3.63 2.07
CA VAL A 61 -10.61 4.41 1.08
C VAL A 61 -9.36 3.63 0.65
N ALA A 62 -8.61 3.02 1.57
CA ALA A 62 -7.48 2.17 1.23
C ALA A 62 -7.89 1.02 0.30
N LEU A 63 -9.02 0.37 0.57
CA LEU A 63 -9.55 -0.72 -0.25
C LEU A 63 -9.88 -0.23 -1.67
N GLU A 64 -10.61 0.87 -1.80
CA GLU A 64 -10.95 1.42 -3.11
C GLU A 64 -9.71 1.87 -3.89
N MET A 65 -8.69 2.42 -3.20
CA MET A 65 -7.40 2.74 -3.82
C MET A 65 -6.71 1.48 -4.37
N ALA A 66 -6.68 0.40 -3.60
CA ALA A 66 -6.07 -0.86 -4.03
C ALA A 66 -6.82 -1.48 -5.22
N LEU A 67 -8.16 -1.49 -5.18
CA LEU A 67 -9.01 -1.93 -6.29
C LEU A 67 -8.76 -1.08 -7.55
N GLY A 68 -8.64 0.23 -7.38
CA GLY A 68 -8.31 1.18 -8.45
C GLY A 68 -6.96 0.87 -9.10
N ALA A 69 -5.92 0.68 -8.31
CA ALA A 69 -4.59 0.33 -8.78
C ALA A 69 -4.58 -1.03 -9.49
N LYS A 70 -5.22 -2.05 -8.89
CA LYS A 70 -5.34 -3.38 -9.51
C LYS A 70 -5.99 -3.32 -10.90
N ARG A 71 -7.05 -2.55 -11.03
CA ARG A 71 -7.75 -2.34 -12.30
C ARG A 71 -6.91 -1.57 -13.31
N LEU A 72 -6.27 -0.49 -12.88
CA LEU A 72 -5.45 0.39 -13.73
C LEU A 72 -4.27 -0.35 -14.36
N PHE A 73 -3.55 -1.12 -13.55
CA PHE A 73 -2.35 -1.84 -13.97
C PHE A 73 -2.62 -3.29 -14.39
N LYS A 74 -3.86 -3.77 -14.30
CA LYS A 74 -4.25 -5.17 -14.59
C LYS A 74 -3.37 -6.19 -13.87
N SER A 75 -2.99 -5.87 -12.62
CA SER A 75 -2.13 -6.72 -11.80
C SER A 75 -2.91 -7.83 -11.10
N ASP A 76 -2.21 -8.90 -10.72
CA ASP A 76 -2.81 -10.00 -9.92
C ASP A 76 -3.09 -9.56 -8.48
N LEU A 77 -2.21 -8.69 -7.94
CA LEU A 77 -2.24 -8.18 -6.58
C LEU A 77 -2.04 -6.67 -6.60
N ALA A 78 -2.73 -5.95 -5.72
CA ALA A 78 -2.47 -4.55 -5.45
C ALA A 78 -2.46 -4.26 -3.96
N ILE A 79 -1.60 -3.34 -3.54
CA ILE A 79 -1.50 -2.83 -2.18
C ILE A 79 -1.75 -1.32 -2.18
N ALA A 80 -2.44 -0.81 -1.18
CA ALA A 80 -2.64 0.62 -1.03
C ALA A 80 -2.38 1.10 0.40
N THR A 81 -1.98 2.37 0.51
CA THR A 81 -1.75 3.06 1.76
C THR A 81 -2.45 4.41 1.77
N THR A 82 -3.19 4.71 2.83
CA THR A 82 -3.65 6.06 3.14
C THR A 82 -3.43 6.31 4.63
N GLY A 83 -3.02 7.51 5.03
CA GLY A 83 -2.68 7.72 6.43
C GLY A 83 -2.32 9.15 6.76
N ASN A 84 -2.26 9.41 8.06
CA ASN A 84 -1.84 10.65 8.65
C ASN A 84 -0.46 10.49 9.31
N ALA A 85 0.59 10.75 8.56
CA ALA A 85 1.96 10.59 9.07
C ALA A 85 2.41 11.73 10.00
N GLY A 86 1.61 12.81 10.10
CA GLY A 86 1.95 13.97 10.92
C GLY A 86 2.93 14.94 10.24
N PRO A 87 3.37 16.00 10.98
CA PRO A 87 3.08 16.29 12.39
C PRO A 87 1.67 16.81 12.67
N SER A 88 0.94 17.30 11.68
CA SER A 88 -0.44 17.80 11.81
C SER A 88 -1.45 16.76 11.31
N LYS A 89 -2.73 16.92 11.70
CA LYS A 89 -3.80 16.00 11.28
C LYS A 89 -4.13 16.08 9.78
N GLY A 90 -3.73 17.14 9.09
CA GLY A 90 -4.09 17.35 7.68
C GLY A 90 -5.60 17.45 7.49
N ASP A 91 -6.10 16.86 6.39
CA ASP A 91 -7.53 16.87 6.02
C ASP A 91 -8.33 15.74 6.71
N SER A 92 -7.78 15.08 7.71
CA SER A 92 -8.42 13.96 8.38
C SER A 92 -8.52 14.16 9.89
N ASP A 93 -9.61 13.71 10.48
CA ASP A 93 -9.82 13.78 11.93
C ASP A 93 -9.14 12.64 12.70
N VAL A 94 -8.50 11.70 12.01
CA VAL A 94 -7.80 10.59 12.65
C VAL A 94 -6.51 11.03 13.33
N GLU A 95 -6.11 10.30 14.35
CA GLU A 95 -4.88 10.58 15.09
C GLU A 95 -3.64 10.50 14.18
N VAL A 96 -2.66 11.37 14.51
CA VAL A 96 -1.33 11.31 13.88
C VAL A 96 -0.70 9.94 14.14
N GLY A 97 -0.09 9.37 13.12
CA GLY A 97 0.48 8.03 13.15
C GLY A 97 -0.46 6.95 12.59
N THR A 98 -1.75 7.26 12.39
CA THR A 98 -2.71 6.29 11.85
C THR A 98 -2.49 6.09 10.37
N VAL A 99 -2.34 4.83 9.96
CA VAL A 99 -2.22 4.41 8.56
C VAL A 99 -3.17 3.24 8.32
N CYS A 100 -3.98 3.36 7.26
CA CYS A 100 -4.82 2.29 6.75
C CYS A 100 -4.16 1.68 5.51
N LEU A 101 -4.11 0.36 5.49
CA LEU A 101 -3.55 -0.44 4.41
C LEU A 101 -4.64 -1.33 3.82
N ALA A 102 -4.56 -1.60 2.53
CA ALA A 102 -5.42 -2.60 1.89
C ALA A 102 -4.62 -3.44 0.90
N LEU A 103 -4.86 -4.74 0.91
CA LEU A 103 -4.34 -5.68 -0.06
C LEU A 103 -5.50 -6.34 -0.79
N VAL A 104 -5.45 -6.33 -2.11
CA VAL A 104 -6.43 -6.96 -2.99
C VAL A 104 -5.72 -7.96 -3.89
N SER A 105 -6.17 -9.21 -3.85
CA SER A 105 -5.62 -10.29 -4.68
C SER A 105 -6.75 -11.15 -5.24
N LYS A 106 -6.41 -12.16 -6.02
CA LYS A 106 -7.38 -13.20 -6.43
C LYS A 106 -7.85 -14.08 -5.27
N PHE A 107 -7.18 -14.00 -4.12
CA PHE A 107 -7.52 -14.77 -2.92
C PHE A 107 -8.42 -13.99 -1.94
N GLY A 108 -8.73 -12.74 -2.25
CA GLY A 108 -9.60 -11.89 -1.46
C GLY A 108 -9.06 -10.49 -1.23
N GLU A 109 -9.78 -9.77 -0.40
CA GLU A 109 -9.51 -8.40 0.01
C GLU A 109 -9.23 -8.39 1.51
N LYS A 110 -8.22 -7.63 1.93
CA LYS A 110 -7.84 -7.47 3.34
C LYS A 110 -7.57 -6.01 3.61
N THR A 111 -8.05 -5.53 4.73
CA THR A 111 -7.80 -4.17 5.22
C THR A 111 -7.21 -4.21 6.61
N PHE A 112 -6.43 -3.19 6.94
CA PHE A 112 -5.74 -3.08 8.21
C PHE A 112 -5.62 -1.63 8.63
N THR A 113 -5.73 -1.37 9.92
CA THR A 113 -5.45 -0.07 10.52
C THR A 113 -4.38 -0.22 11.57
N PHE A 114 -3.33 0.61 11.47
CA PHE A 114 -2.23 0.67 12.42
C PHE A 114 -2.04 2.09 12.91
N ASN A 115 -1.56 2.24 14.15
CA ASN A 115 -1.02 3.50 14.63
C ASN A 115 0.46 3.29 14.97
N PHE A 116 1.33 3.98 14.22
CA PHE A 116 2.78 3.87 14.36
C PHE A 116 3.39 4.98 15.22
N GLY A 117 2.54 5.85 15.80
CA GLY A 117 2.98 6.95 16.67
C GLY A 117 3.63 8.11 15.90
N GLN A 118 4.80 8.52 16.33
CA GLN A 118 5.58 9.64 15.79
C GLN A 118 7.07 9.30 15.86
N PRO A 119 7.97 9.98 15.14
CA PRO A 119 7.73 11.07 14.17
C PRO A 119 7.29 10.58 12.80
N ARG A 120 7.00 11.52 11.89
CA ARG A 120 6.56 11.26 10.51
C ARG A 120 7.38 10.22 9.76
N GLU A 121 8.70 10.30 9.81
CA GLU A 121 9.60 9.35 9.15
C GLU A 121 9.37 7.92 9.65
N LYS A 122 9.29 7.74 10.97
CA LYS A 122 8.99 6.45 11.60
C LYS A 122 7.64 5.89 11.13
N VAL A 123 6.61 6.74 11.03
CA VAL A 123 5.28 6.32 10.55
C VAL A 123 5.36 5.78 9.13
N ILE A 124 6.06 6.51 8.25
CA ILE A 124 6.21 6.15 6.85
C ILE A 124 6.99 4.83 6.73
N ASP A 125 8.15 4.73 7.39
CA ASP A 125 8.99 3.52 7.33
C ASP A 125 8.26 2.29 7.91
N SER A 126 7.58 2.46 9.04
CA SER A 126 6.79 1.37 9.63
C SER A 126 5.64 0.92 8.74
N ALA A 127 4.96 1.86 8.08
CA ALA A 127 3.90 1.54 7.12
C ALA A 127 4.44 0.78 5.92
N VAL A 128 5.58 1.19 5.38
CA VAL A 128 6.26 0.52 4.27
C VAL A 128 6.67 -0.90 4.66
N ASN A 129 7.31 -1.08 5.82
CA ASN A 129 7.70 -2.40 6.33
C ASN A 129 6.47 -3.31 6.50
N LYS A 130 5.38 -2.78 7.06
CA LYS A 130 4.14 -3.55 7.24
C LYS A 130 3.51 -3.96 5.91
N VAL A 131 3.60 -3.13 4.88
CA VAL A 131 3.16 -3.47 3.52
C VAL A 131 3.91 -4.71 3.00
N PHE A 132 5.22 -4.74 3.11
CA PHE A 132 6.03 -5.88 2.65
C PHE A 132 5.78 -7.15 3.47
N GLU A 133 5.55 -7.02 4.77
CA GLU A 133 5.13 -8.14 5.63
C GLU A 133 3.80 -8.74 5.15
N ILE A 134 2.79 -7.90 4.90
CA ILE A 134 1.47 -8.33 4.42
C ILE A 134 1.58 -9.01 3.04
N ILE A 135 2.35 -8.45 2.11
CA ILE A 135 2.59 -9.05 0.80
C ILE A 135 3.26 -10.42 0.94
N ARG A 136 4.28 -10.52 1.77
CA ARG A 136 5.00 -11.77 2.05
C ARG A 136 4.06 -12.84 2.58
N GLU A 137 3.24 -12.51 3.59
CA GLU A 137 2.27 -13.43 4.17
C GLU A 137 1.27 -13.94 3.13
N GLU A 138 0.77 -13.04 2.27
CA GLU A 138 -0.17 -13.38 1.20
C GLU A 138 0.45 -14.38 0.21
N ILE A 139 1.70 -14.14 -0.19
CA ILE A 139 2.43 -15.00 -1.12
C ILE A 139 2.68 -16.38 -0.51
N ILE A 140 3.14 -16.44 0.75
CA ILE A 140 3.47 -17.69 1.45
C ILE A 140 2.20 -18.50 1.68
N LYS A 141 1.15 -17.91 2.23
CA LYS A 141 -0.09 -18.59 2.56
C LYS A 141 -0.74 -19.26 1.35
N ASN A 142 -0.59 -18.67 0.18
CA ASN A 142 -1.25 -19.13 -1.03
C ASN A 142 -0.34 -19.99 -1.94
N ASN A 143 0.78 -20.51 -1.40
CA ASN A 143 1.77 -21.34 -2.13
C ASN A 143 2.16 -20.76 -3.50
N SER A 144 2.19 -19.45 -3.58
CA SER A 144 2.49 -18.73 -4.83
C SER A 144 4.00 -18.62 -5.08
N TRP A 145 4.76 -19.66 -4.74
CA TRP A 145 6.23 -19.76 -4.84
C TRP A 145 6.81 -19.55 -6.23
N LYS A 146 5.97 -19.62 -7.26
CA LYS A 146 6.40 -19.36 -8.66
C LYS A 146 6.64 -17.87 -8.97
N ILE A 147 6.48 -17.01 -7.96
CA ILE A 147 6.74 -15.60 -8.11
C ILE A 147 8.18 -15.35 -7.75
N CYS A 148 8.94 -15.03 -8.75
CA CYS A 148 10.30 -14.55 -8.75
C CYS A 148 11.05 -14.75 -7.40
N ILE A 149 11.88 -15.78 -7.34
CA ILE A 149 12.78 -16.09 -6.21
C ILE A 149 13.51 -14.81 -5.75
N THR A 150 13.80 -13.88 -6.63
CA THR A 150 14.44 -12.59 -6.40
C THR A 150 13.60 -11.68 -5.49
N PHE A 151 12.27 -11.60 -5.67
CA PHE A 151 11.40 -10.81 -4.81
C PHE A 151 11.31 -11.41 -3.39
N PHE A 152 11.28 -12.73 -3.30
CA PHE A 152 11.25 -13.45 -2.03
C PHE A 152 12.52 -13.20 -1.20
N PHE A 153 13.70 -13.19 -1.82
CA PHE A 153 14.97 -12.89 -1.16
C PHE A 153 15.02 -11.45 -0.63
N PHE A 154 14.49 -10.49 -1.39
CA PHE A 154 14.47 -9.09 -0.96
C PHE A 154 13.58 -8.84 0.26
N VAL A 155 12.37 -9.40 0.24
CA VAL A 155 11.42 -9.24 1.35
C VAL A 155 11.97 -9.91 2.64
N ILE A 156 12.71 -11.02 2.51
CA ILE A 156 13.36 -11.67 3.65
C ILE A 156 14.54 -10.83 4.16
N LEU A 157 15.35 -10.25 3.28
CA LEU A 157 16.51 -9.46 3.69
C LEU A 157 16.12 -8.14 4.35
N HIS A 158 15.04 -7.47 3.92
CA HIS A 158 14.58 -6.24 4.57
C HIS A 158 13.90 -6.46 5.93
N SER A 159 13.39 -7.66 6.22
CA SER A 159 12.81 -7.99 7.53
C SER A 159 13.85 -8.37 8.60
N HIS A 160 15.14 -8.32 8.27
CA HIS A 160 16.25 -8.69 9.19
C HIS A 160 17.14 -7.50 9.56
N PHE A 161 16.79 -6.28 9.17
CA PHE A 161 17.46 -5.07 9.64
C PHE A 161 16.60 -4.35 10.69
N GLU A 162 16.38 -5.01 11.83
CA GLU A 162 16.15 -4.37 13.12
C GLU A 162 17.35 -4.63 14.03
#